data_b74c52780fa608726186cd74aebc594f
#
_entry.id   b74c52780fa608726186cd74aebc594f
#
_cell.length_a   1.000
_cell.length_b   1.000
_cell.length_c   1.000
_cell.angle_alpha   90.00
_cell.angle_beta   90.00
_cell.angle_gamma   90.00
#
_symmetry.space_group_name_H-M   'P 1'
#
loop_
_entity.id
_entity.type
_entity.pdbx_description
1 polymer ?
#
loop_
_entity_poly.entity_id
_entity_poly.type
_entity_poly.pdbx_seq_one_letter_code
_entity_poly.pdbx_strand_id
1 'polypeptide(L)'
;MSLAELRLEDLRCLERAQLALDPRLNLISGDNGSGKTSLLEAIYLLGRGRSFRTRHTEQLIRHSAPRLWVHGRTLPEPGHTVGIKCDRDHGMQIRIDRAPVSSRAELSEVFPVQIIDPGIHRLVENGPSQRRRWLDWAVFHVEPGFVRHWQSYTQALKQRNAALQSGADPTLWEPELIRCGEALTLARSRLMSELQPHWAGARDSLGAVGASMSFFQGWSRDFTLAQSLERHRLHDQERGLTSMGPHRFEVLLRLDGRAVREILSRGQQKLLGVAMAVAMTRYIAQAARRTPTLLLDDPAAELDIARTEALLGVVRGLGAQLVVTALRPEQTPLGMPNAVFHVEQGKVKRL
;
A
#
# COMPACT_ATOMS: atom_id res chain seq x y z
N MET A 1 -12.47 -10.15 1.96
CA MET A 1 -13.28 -8.96 2.34
C MET A 1 -13.48 -8.10 1.12
N SER A 2 -14.66 -7.51 0.94
CA SER A 2 -14.99 -6.66 -0.20
C SER A 2 -15.80 -5.44 0.25
N LEU A 3 -15.83 -4.39 -0.55
CA LEU A 3 -16.66 -3.20 -0.33
C LEU A 3 -18.01 -3.43 -1.03
N ALA A 4 -19.11 -3.38 -0.27
CA ALA A 4 -20.46 -3.50 -0.82
C ALA A 4 -21.02 -2.17 -1.29
N GLU A 5 -20.74 -1.11 -0.53
CA GLU A 5 -21.28 0.20 -0.80
C GLU A 5 -20.20 1.27 -0.60
N LEU A 6 -20.17 2.24 -1.52
CA LEU A 6 -19.38 3.46 -1.43
C LEU A 6 -20.34 4.64 -1.52
N ARG A 7 -20.25 5.57 -0.59
CA ARG A 7 -20.86 6.90 -0.65
C ARG A 7 -19.79 7.95 -0.44
N LEU A 8 -19.84 9.03 -1.19
CA LEU A 8 -18.93 10.15 -1.02
C LEU A 8 -19.62 11.48 -1.32
N GLU A 9 -19.08 12.52 -0.71
CA GLU A 9 -19.42 13.91 -0.97
C GLU A 9 -18.14 14.75 -1.04
N ASP A 10 -18.09 15.67 -2.00
CA ASP A 10 -17.07 16.71 -2.20
C ASP A 10 -15.61 16.18 -2.26
N LEU A 11 -15.40 15.07 -2.96
CA LEU A 11 -14.07 14.52 -3.20
C LEU A 11 -13.58 14.85 -4.61
N ARG A 12 -12.51 15.62 -4.73
CA ARG A 12 -11.90 16.03 -6.00
C ARG A 12 -12.91 16.74 -6.93
N CYS A 13 -13.21 16.12 -8.09
CA CYS A 13 -14.21 16.60 -9.04
C CYS A 13 -15.62 16.04 -8.77
N LEU A 14 -15.74 15.11 -7.82
CA LEU A 14 -17.00 14.44 -7.50
C LEU A 14 -17.75 15.24 -6.43
N GLU A 15 -18.95 15.73 -6.75
CA GLU A 15 -19.80 16.39 -5.78
C GLU A 15 -20.50 15.38 -4.87
N ARG A 16 -21.14 14.39 -5.46
CA ARG A 16 -21.79 13.28 -4.76
C ARG A 16 -21.74 12.04 -5.61
N ALA A 17 -21.44 10.89 -5.00
CA ALA A 17 -21.56 9.60 -5.66
C ALA A 17 -22.01 8.51 -4.67
N GLN A 18 -22.79 7.56 -5.19
CA GLN A 18 -23.18 6.36 -4.48
C GLN A 18 -23.06 5.17 -5.42
N LEU A 19 -22.32 4.13 -5.00
CA LEU A 19 -22.08 2.91 -5.77
C LEU A 19 -22.44 1.70 -4.91
N ALA A 20 -23.27 0.80 -5.46
CA ALA A 20 -23.46 -0.56 -4.95
C ALA A 20 -22.51 -1.48 -5.73
N LEU A 21 -21.42 -1.89 -5.10
CA LEU A 21 -20.35 -2.66 -5.72
C LEU A 21 -20.62 -4.16 -5.64
N ASP A 22 -20.27 -4.89 -6.68
CA ASP A 22 -20.26 -6.35 -6.67
C ASP A 22 -19.03 -6.88 -5.92
N PRO A 23 -19.12 -7.97 -5.18
CA PRO A 23 -17.98 -8.55 -4.47
C PRO A 23 -16.90 -9.14 -5.38
N ARG A 24 -17.12 -9.24 -6.69
CA ARG A 24 -16.15 -9.77 -7.66
C ARG A 24 -15.57 -8.70 -8.55
N LEU A 25 -16.22 -8.33 -9.65
CA LEU A 25 -15.65 -7.47 -10.68
C LEU A 25 -16.53 -6.26 -10.95
N ASN A 26 -15.96 -5.08 -10.72
CA ASN A 26 -16.57 -3.78 -10.98
C ASN A 26 -15.75 -3.02 -12.03
N LEU A 27 -16.43 -2.53 -13.05
CA LEU A 27 -15.82 -1.67 -14.07
C LEU A 27 -16.35 -0.24 -13.92
N ILE A 28 -15.44 0.71 -13.89
CA ILE A 28 -15.75 2.14 -13.89
C ILE A 28 -15.21 2.73 -15.19
N SER A 29 -16.10 3.15 -16.08
CA SER A 29 -15.78 3.71 -17.39
C SER A 29 -16.04 5.21 -17.46
N GLY A 30 -15.45 5.89 -18.43
CA GLY A 30 -15.66 7.31 -18.69
C GLY A 30 -14.43 7.99 -19.24
N ASP A 31 -14.57 9.22 -19.72
CA ASP A 31 -13.48 9.99 -20.33
C ASP A 31 -12.36 10.36 -19.35
N ASN A 32 -11.24 10.80 -19.89
CA ASN A 32 -10.14 11.31 -19.08
C ASN A 32 -10.60 12.55 -18.30
N GLY A 33 -10.25 12.60 -17.01
CA GLY A 33 -10.67 13.69 -16.12
C GLY A 33 -12.12 13.59 -15.61
N SER A 34 -12.91 12.60 -16.01
CA SER A 34 -14.30 12.44 -15.56
C SER A 34 -14.46 12.17 -14.06
N GLY A 35 -13.44 11.60 -13.39
CA GLY A 35 -13.48 11.27 -11.96
C GLY A 35 -13.25 9.79 -11.63
N LYS A 36 -12.94 8.92 -12.61
CA LYS A 36 -12.69 7.48 -12.40
C LYS A 36 -11.64 7.22 -11.32
N THR A 37 -10.45 7.80 -11.47
CA THR A 37 -9.36 7.69 -10.49
C THR A 37 -9.74 8.25 -9.12
N SER A 38 -10.63 9.27 -9.08
CA SER A 38 -11.13 9.81 -7.81
C SER A 38 -12.02 8.83 -7.07
N LEU A 39 -12.80 8.01 -7.77
CA LEU A 39 -13.55 6.91 -7.16
C LEU A 39 -12.63 5.83 -6.58
N LEU A 40 -11.57 5.44 -7.29
CA LEU A 40 -10.55 4.54 -6.74
C LEU A 40 -9.85 5.18 -5.53
N GLU A 41 -9.57 6.48 -5.58
CA GLU A 41 -8.97 7.22 -4.46
C GLU A 41 -9.87 7.19 -3.22
N ALA A 42 -11.20 7.30 -3.39
CA ALA A 42 -12.18 7.15 -2.30
C ALA A 42 -12.15 5.75 -1.68
N ILE A 43 -12.15 4.69 -2.50
CA ILE A 43 -12.07 3.31 -2.02
C ILE A 43 -10.74 3.06 -1.30
N TYR A 44 -9.64 3.52 -1.87
CA TYR A 44 -8.31 3.39 -1.26
C TYR A 44 -8.22 4.13 0.08
N LEU A 45 -8.86 5.29 0.16
CA LEU A 45 -8.91 6.10 1.39
C LEU A 45 -9.58 5.32 2.53
N LEU A 46 -10.69 4.60 2.26
CA LEU A 46 -11.38 3.78 3.27
C LEU A 46 -10.51 2.69 3.88
N GLY A 47 -9.63 2.06 3.11
CA GLY A 47 -8.77 0.99 3.64
C GLY A 47 -7.40 1.44 4.12
N ARG A 48 -6.96 2.66 3.75
CA ARG A 48 -5.57 3.12 4.02
C ARG A 48 -5.50 4.41 4.83
N GLY A 49 -6.60 5.14 4.98
CA GLY A 49 -6.64 6.45 5.66
C GLY A 49 -5.72 7.49 5.01
N ARG A 50 -5.39 7.33 3.73
CA ARG A 50 -4.51 8.23 2.96
C ARG A 50 -4.76 8.09 1.47
N SER A 51 -4.46 9.14 0.72
CA SER A 51 -4.43 9.09 -0.74
C SER A 51 -3.18 8.34 -1.26
N PHE A 52 -3.29 7.72 -2.44
CA PHE A 52 -2.14 7.19 -3.18
C PHE A 52 -1.51 8.25 -4.10
N ARG A 53 -2.21 9.36 -4.36
CA ARG A 53 -1.77 10.44 -5.27
C ARG A 53 -1.10 11.60 -4.55
N THR A 54 -1.55 11.94 -3.33
CA THR A 54 -1.05 13.11 -2.58
C THR A 54 -0.85 12.78 -1.10
N ARG A 55 0.06 13.53 -0.47
CA ARG A 55 0.24 13.51 0.99
C ARG A 55 -0.60 14.59 1.69
N HIS A 56 -1.09 15.56 0.94
CA HIS A 56 -1.85 16.72 1.39
C HIS A 56 -3.34 16.40 1.35
N THR A 57 -3.93 16.14 2.50
CA THR A 57 -5.33 15.70 2.61
C THR A 57 -6.33 16.76 2.18
N GLU A 58 -5.97 18.05 2.34
CA GLU A 58 -6.76 19.18 1.88
C GLU A 58 -6.97 19.21 0.37
N GLN A 59 -6.03 18.64 -0.40
CA GLN A 59 -6.15 18.52 -1.87
C GLN A 59 -7.20 17.50 -2.30
N LEU A 60 -7.68 16.65 -1.41
CA LEU A 60 -8.77 15.71 -1.67
C LEU A 60 -10.13 16.41 -1.69
N ILE A 61 -10.27 17.51 -0.96
CA ILE A 61 -11.52 18.25 -0.82
C ILE A 61 -11.79 19.02 -2.11
N ARG A 62 -13.02 18.93 -2.62
CA ARG A 62 -13.46 19.69 -3.78
C ARG A 62 -13.21 21.18 -3.58
N HIS A 63 -12.79 21.88 -4.62
CA HIS A 63 -12.30 23.27 -4.52
C HIS A 63 -13.27 24.20 -3.78
N SER A 64 -14.56 24.11 -4.07
CA SER A 64 -15.61 24.97 -3.49
C SER A 64 -16.17 24.46 -2.15
N ALA A 65 -15.69 23.34 -1.64
CA ALA A 65 -16.24 22.71 -0.43
C ALA A 65 -15.35 22.93 0.80
N PRO A 66 -15.94 23.06 2.00
CA PRO A 66 -15.19 23.17 3.26
C PRO A 66 -14.64 21.82 3.72
N ARG A 67 -15.25 20.73 3.29
CA ARG A 67 -14.93 19.35 3.74
C ARG A 67 -15.28 18.33 2.68
N LEU A 68 -14.72 17.15 2.81
CA LEU A 68 -15.16 15.95 2.11
C LEU A 68 -15.69 14.92 3.10
N TRP A 69 -16.50 14.00 2.58
CA TRP A 69 -16.98 12.84 3.33
C TRP A 69 -16.95 11.59 2.45
N VAL A 70 -16.43 10.47 2.98
CA VAL A 70 -16.42 9.16 2.32
C VAL A 70 -16.89 8.12 3.32
N HIS A 71 -17.82 7.28 2.89
CA HIS A 71 -18.37 6.19 3.68
C HIS A 71 -18.39 4.91 2.86
N GLY A 72 -18.07 3.78 3.50
CA GLY A 72 -18.14 2.47 2.91
C GLY A 72 -18.67 1.42 3.87
N ARG A 73 -19.34 0.38 3.31
CA ARG A 73 -19.77 -0.80 4.04
C ARG A 73 -19.11 -2.03 3.43
N THR A 74 -18.50 -2.86 4.26
CA THR A 74 -17.77 -4.06 3.83
C THR A 74 -18.62 -5.32 3.90
N LEU A 75 -18.17 -6.39 3.24
CA LEU A 75 -18.68 -7.76 3.30
C LEU A 75 -17.59 -8.69 3.81
N PRO A 76 -17.95 -9.91 4.36
CA PRO A 76 -19.31 -10.44 4.52
C PRO A 76 -20.09 -9.78 5.66
N GLU A 77 -21.38 -9.94 5.68
CA GLU A 77 -22.23 -9.54 6.80
C GLU A 77 -21.82 -10.27 8.11
N PRO A 78 -21.86 -9.61 9.30
CA PRO A 78 -22.40 -8.26 9.55
C PRO A 78 -21.48 -7.11 9.16
N GLY A 79 -20.46 -7.29 8.35
CA GLY A 79 -19.57 -6.27 7.79
C GLY A 79 -19.29 -5.05 8.66
N HIS A 80 -18.28 -4.28 8.29
CA HIS A 80 -17.94 -3.05 9.00
C HIS A 80 -18.37 -1.82 8.20
N THR A 81 -18.68 -0.74 8.90
CA THR A 81 -18.88 0.58 8.31
C THR A 81 -17.64 1.43 8.56
N VAL A 82 -17.08 1.99 7.50
CA VAL A 82 -15.92 2.90 7.58
C VAL A 82 -16.37 4.28 7.12
N GLY A 83 -16.18 5.30 7.95
CA GLY A 83 -16.45 6.69 7.64
C GLY A 83 -15.20 7.55 7.76
N ILE A 84 -14.94 8.37 6.75
CA ILE A 84 -13.82 9.32 6.74
C ILE A 84 -14.37 10.70 6.43
N LYS A 85 -14.05 11.66 7.29
CA LYS A 85 -14.33 13.08 7.14
C LYS A 85 -13.01 13.82 7.12
N CYS A 86 -12.83 14.72 6.17
CA CYS A 86 -11.67 15.60 6.15
C CYS A 86 -12.15 17.04 6.01
N ASP A 87 -11.82 17.86 7.00
CA ASP A 87 -12.05 19.29 7.02
C ASP A 87 -10.74 20.02 6.69
N ARG A 88 -10.83 21.21 6.06
CA ARG A 88 -9.64 22.04 5.76
C ARG A 88 -8.92 22.47 7.04
N ASP A 89 -9.66 22.78 8.07
CA ASP A 89 -9.13 23.36 9.32
C ASP A 89 -8.85 22.31 10.40
N HIS A 90 -9.59 21.19 10.40
CA HIS A 90 -9.53 20.19 11.48
C HIS A 90 -8.86 18.86 11.03
N GLY A 91 -8.43 18.76 9.76
CA GLY A 91 -7.78 17.57 9.24
C GLY A 91 -8.73 16.37 9.06
N MET A 92 -8.15 15.17 9.10
CA MET A 92 -8.88 13.92 8.82
C MET A 92 -9.32 13.21 10.08
N GLN A 93 -10.61 12.87 10.15
CA GLN A 93 -11.24 12.05 11.18
C GLN A 93 -11.70 10.73 10.56
N ILE A 94 -11.43 9.62 11.24
CA ILE A 94 -11.77 8.28 10.78
C ILE A 94 -12.60 7.57 11.85
N ARG A 95 -13.64 6.86 11.42
CA ARG A 95 -14.49 6.04 12.28
C ARG A 95 -14.70 4.66 11.67
N ILE A 96 -14.70 3.64 12.51
CA ILE A 96 -15.12 2.28 12.18
C ILE A 96 -16.30 1.97 13.12
N ASP A 97 -17.42 1.53 12.53
CA ASP A 97 -18.66 1.22 13.26
C ASP A 97 -19.08 2.34 14.24
N ARG A 98 -18.95 3.60 13.77
CA ARG A 98 -19.19 4.86 14.50
C ARG A 98 -18.16 5.20 15.58
N ALA A 99 -17.28 4.27 15.97
CA ALA A 99 -16.22 4.52 16.93
C ALA A 99 -15.03 5.25 16.28
N PRO A 100 -14.39 6.22 16.94
CA PRO A 100 -13.20 6.87 16.43
C PRO A 100 -12.03 5.87 16.37
N VAL A 101 -11.23 5.96 15.32
CA VAL A 101 -10.07 5.09 15.08
C VAL A 101 -8.82 5.78 15.60
N SER A 102 -8.02 5.06 16.40
CA SER A 102 -6.77 5.56 16.97
C SER A 102 -5.58 5.36 16.02
N SER A 103 -5.66 4.38 15.13
CA SER A 103 -4.58 4.00 14.22
C SER A 103 -5.10 3.64 12.84
N ARG A 104 -4.37 4.08 11.80
CA ARG A 104 -4.66 3.65 10.41
C ARG A 104 -4.48 2.15 10.19
N ALA A 105 -3.79 1.44 11.08
CA ALA A 105 -3.67 -0.01 11.03
C ALA A 105 -5.04 -0.69 11.16
N GLU A 106 -5.93 -0.17 12.01
CA GLU A 106 -7.29 -0.68 12.19
C GLU A 106 -8.10 -0.68 10.90
N LEU A 107 -7.94 0.35 10.03
CA LEU A 107 -8.56 0.38 8.70
C LEU A 107 -8.11 -0.79 7.83
N SER A 108 -6.81 -1.05 7.85
CA SER A 108 -6.24 -2.13 7.05
C SER A 108 -6.70 -3.52 7.52
N GLU A 109 -7.01 -3.69 8.79
CA GLU A 109 -7.60 -4.92 9.33
C GLU A 109 -9.05 -5.11 8.87
N VAL A 110 -9.82 -4.02 8.83
CA VAL A 110 -11.24 -4.03 8.47
C VAL A 110 -11.46 -4.07 6.96
N PHE A 111 -10.65 -3.34 6.20
CA PHE A 111 -10.77 -3.27 4.74
C PHE A 111 -9.38 -3.22 4.08
N PRO A 112 -8.73 -4.36 3.90
CA PRO A 112 -7.46 -4.42 3.19
C PRO A 112 -7.66 -4.07 1.71
N VAL A 113 -6.94 -3.06 1.24
CA VAL A 113 -7.02 -2.59 -0.15
C VAL A 113 -5.63 -2.35 -0.70
N GLN A 114 -5.43 -2.75 -1.96
CA GLN A 114 -4.21 -2.51 -2.72
C GLN A 114 -4.55 -1.87 -4.06
N ILE A 115 -3.64 -1.06 -4.59
CA ILE A 115 -3.79 -0.40 -5.88
C ILE A 115 -2.62 -0.73 -6.80
N ILE A 116 -2.94 -0.93 -8.07
CA ILE A 116 -2.03 -0.90 -9.21
C ILE A 116 -2.44 0.31 -10.03
N ASP A 117 -1.67 1.37 -9.92
CA ASP A 117 -1.86 2.64 -10.61
C ASP A 117 -0.74 2.87 -11.66
N PRO A 118 -0.85 3.86 -12.54
CA PRO A 118 0.21 4.20 -13.50
C PRO A 118 1.58 4.47 -12.88
N GLY A 119 1.60 4.83 -11.60
CA GLY A 119 2.81 5.07 -10.82
C GLY A 119 3.44 3.82 -10.19
N ILE A 120 2.97 2.62 -10.47
CA ILE A 120 3.45 1.37 -9.84
C ILE A 120 4.96 1.12 -10.04
N HIS A 121 5.55 1.59 -11.15
CA HIS A 121 6.99 1.54 -11.41
C HIS A 121 7.82 2.19 -10.30
N ARG A 122 7.25 3.15 -9.54
CA ARG A 122 7.91 3.82 -8.42
C ARG A 122 8.33 2.87 -7.29
N LEU A 123 7.72 1.69 -7.18
CA LEU A 123 8.19 0.66 -6.25
C LEU A 123 9.59 0.16 -6.61
N VAL A 124 9.93 0.17 -7.90
CA VAL A 124 11.21 -0.28 -8.45
C VAL A 124 12.19 0.88 -8.57
N GLU A 125 11.75 1.99 -9.16
CA GLU A 125 12.56 3.17 -9.49
C GLU A 125 12.97 3.95 -8.25
N ASN A 126 12.02 4.21 -7.34
CA ASN A 126 12.24 5.07 -6.20
C ASN A 126 13.11 4.40 -5.11
N GLY A 127 13.61 5.24 -4.19
CA GLY A 127 14.40 4.80 -3.05
C GLY A 127 13.66 3.89 -2.07
N PRO A 128 14.35 3.45 -1.02
CA PRO A 128 13.91 2.43 -0.07
C PRO A 128 12.56 2.70 0.60
N SER A 129 12.19 3.96 0.77
CA SER A 129 11.00 4.37 1.53
C SER A 129 9.68 3.82 0.98
N GLN A 130 9.59 3.62 -0.34
CA GLN A 130 8.39 3.03 -0.97
C GLN A 130 8.32 1.53 -0.71
N ARG A 131 9.44 0.82 -0.89
CA ARG A 131 9.53 -0.63 -0.64
C ARG A 131 9.39 -0.96 0.84
N ARG A 132 9.91 -0.11 1.74
CA ARG A 132 9.66 -0.24 3.19
C ARG A 132 8.16 -0.19 3.51
N ARG A 133 7.44 0.80 2.99
CA ARG A 133 5.99 0.91 3.21
C ARG A 133 5.19 -0.22 2.58
N TRP A 134 5.65 -0.75 1.45
CA TRP A 134 5.05 -1.89 0.77
C TRP A 134 5.21 -3.16 1.61
N LEU A 135 6.41 -3.44 2.13
CA LEU A 135 6.67 -4.61 2.97
C LEU A 135 5.95 -4.50 4.32
N ASP A 136 6.11 -3.38 5.02
CA ASP A 136 5.49 -3.16 6.33
C ASP A 136 3.97 -3.28 6.29
N TRP A 137 3.36 -2.83 5.19
CA TRP A 137 1.93 -3.00 5.02
C TRP A 137 1.50 -4.47 5.07
N ALA A 138 2.23 -5.37 4.47
CA ALA A 138 1.92 -6.79 4.52
C ALA A 138 2.18 -7.38 5.91
N VAL A 139 3.30 -7.00 6.55
CA VAL A 139 3.60 -7.46 7.91
C VAL A 139 2.48 -7.07 8.88
N PHE A 140 1.89 -5.89 8.74
CA PHE A 140 0.72 -5.45 9.53
C PHE A 140 -0.49 -6.38 9.41
N HIS A 141 -0.67 -7.04 8.26
CA HIS A 141 -1.80 -7.95 8.04
C HIS A 141 -1.59 -9.35 8.58
N VAL A 142 -0.34 -9.79 8.70
CA VAL A 142 -0.01 -11.19 8.97
C VAL A 142 0.64 -11.43 10.34
N GLU A 143 1.28 -10.41 10.94
CA GLU A 143 2.00 -10.54 12.21
C GLU A 143 1.30 -9.79 13.35
N PRO A 144 0.60 -10.51 14.24
CA PRO A 144 0.01 -9.91 15.43
C PRO A 144 1.08 -9.22 16.30
N GLY A 145 0.80 -8.01 16.74
CA GLY A 145 1.72 -7.26 17.61
C GLY A 145 2.79 -6.44 16.88
N PHE A 146 2.95 -6.59 15.56
CA PHE A 146 3.92 -5.79 14.79
C PHE A 146 3.73 -4.29 15.00
N VAL A 147 2.47 -3.81 15.04
CA VAL A 147 2.14 -2.40 15.30
C VAL A 147 2.75 -1.91 16.62
N ARG A 148 2.63 -2.70 17.70
CA ARG A 148 3.16 -2.31 19.03
C ARG A 148 4.68 -2.20 18.98
N HIS A 149 5.36 -3.21 18.41
CA HIS A 149 6.82 -3.17 18.27
C HIS A 149 7.27 -1.99 17.41
N TRP A 150 6.52 -1.69 16.35
CA TRP A 150 6.83 -0.56 15.47
C TRP A 150 6.65 0.79 16.19
N GLN A 151 5.60 0.95 16.99
CA GLN A 151 5.35 2.16 17.79
C GLN A 151 6.45 2.35 18.85
N SER A 152 6.72 1.31 19.65
CA SER A 152 7.77 1.34 20.68
C SER A 152 9.14 1.60 20.07
N TYR A 153 9.47 0.92 18.97
CA TYR A 153 10.73 1.16 18.24
C TYR A 153 10.86 2.59 17.75
N THR A 154 9.81 3.12 17.14
CA THR A 154 9.80 4.49 16.62
C THR A 154 9.95 5.52 17.73
N GLN A 155 9.32 5.30 18.88
CA GLN A 155 9.46 6.15 20.05
C GLN A 155 10.88 6.10 20.62
N ALA A 156 11.44 4.90 20.83
CA ALA A 156 12.81 4.72 21.31
C ALA A 156 13.84 5.34 20.36
N LEU A 157 13.65 5.17 19.03
CA LEU A 157 14.49 5.77 18.01
C LEU A 157 14.46 7.31 18.07
N LYS A 158 13.27 7.89 18.25
CA LYS A 158 13.09 9.34 18.38
C LYS A 158 13.83 9.87 19.62
N GLN A 159 13.71 9.18 20.75
CA GLN A 159 14.38 9.56 22.00
C GLN A 159 15.90 9.42 21.89
N ARG A 160 16.38 8.28 21.33
CA ARG A 160 17.81 8.08 21.09
C ARG A 160 18.38 9.18 20.19
N ASN A 161 17.70 9.53 19.11
CA ASN A 161 18.15 10.61 18.23
C ASN A 161 18.15 11.98 18.93
N ALA A 162 17.17 12.26 19.78
CA ALA A 162 17.15 13.48 20.57
C ALA A 162 18.34 13.54 21.56
N ALA A 163 18.67 12.42 22.23
CA ALA A 163 19.85 12.32 23.08
C ALA A 163 21.15 12.58 22.30
N LEU A 164 21.31 11.94 21.12
CA LEU A 164 22.47 12.19 20.23
C LEU A 164 22.60 13.66 19.83
N GLN A 165 21.49 14.35 19.53
CA GLN A 165 21.49 15.75 19.12
C GLN A 165 21.80 16.72 20.26
N SER A 166 21.44 16.37 21.51
CA SER A 166 21.68 17.18 22.68
C SER A 166 23.01 16.88 23.38
N GLY A 167 23.79 15.89 22.89
CA GLY A 167 25.00 15.40 23.56
C GLY A 167 24.73 14.58 24.82
N ALA A 168 23.48 14.18 25.07
CA ALA A 168 23.12 13.29 26.18
C ALA A 168 23.44 11.82 25.86
N ASP A 169 23.46 10.97 26.88
CA ASP A 169 23.73 9.54 26.72
C ASP A 169 22.58 8.84 25.96
N PRO A 170 22.84 8.29 24.75
CA PRO A 170 21.82 7.60 23.97
C PRO A 170 21.54 6.18 24.46
N THR A 171 22.39 5.60 25.33
CA THR A 171 22.34 4.19 25.73
C THR A 171 21.07 3.84 26.53
N LEU A 172 20.48 4.82 27.22
CA LEU A 172 19.25 4.65 27.98
C LEU A 172 18.08 4.12 27.13
N TRP A 173 18.06 4.43 25.84
CA TRP A 173 17.00 4.06 24.91
C TRP A 173 17.31 2.78 24.10
N GLU A 174 18.56 2.30 24.15
CA GLU A 174 19.02 1.16 23.37
C GLU A 174 18.36 -0.17 23.75
N PRO A 175 18.07 -0.52 25.02
CA PRO A 175 17.43 -1.79 25.36
C PRO A 175 16.08 -1.97 24.68
N GLU A 176 15.20 -0.98 24.74
CA GLU A 176 13.89 -1.04 24.09
C GLU A 176 14.00 -0.98 22.56
N LEU A 177 14.92 -0.18 22.03
CA LEU A 177 15.21 -0.09 20.61
C LEU A 177 15.71 -1.42 20.04
N ILE A 178 16.58 -2.13 20.76
CA ILE A 178 17.09 -3.43 20.36
C ILE A 178 15.97 -4.47 20.39
N ARG A 179 15.28 -4.59 21.53
CA ARG A 179 14.20 -5.56 21.73
C ARG A 179 13.12 -5.46 20.63
N CYS A 180 12.63 -4.26 20.39
CA CYS A 180 11.61 -4.01 19.37
C CYS A 180 12.19 -4.10 17.96
N GLY A 181 13.43 -3.65 17.76
CA GLY A 181 14.10 -3.70 16.46
C GLY A 181 14.33 -5.11 15.95
N GLU A 182 14.74 -6.03 16.83
CA GLU A 182 14.91 -7.44 16.50
C GLU A 182 13.58 -8.12 16.18
N ALA A 183 12.52 -7.83 16.94
CA ALA A 183 11.17 -8.34 16.68
C ALA A 183 10.65 -7.89 15.29
N LEU A 184 10.83 -6.60 14.95
CA LEU A 184 10.46 -6.08 13.63
C LEU A 184 11.24 -6.75 12.51
N THR A 185 12.54 -6.97 12.72
CA THR A 185 13.43 -7.59 11.72
C THR A 185 13.07 -9.05 11.48
N LEU A 186 12.78 -9.79 12.55
CA LEU A 186 12.34 -11.19 12.46
C LEU A 186 11.04 -11.30 11.66
N ALA A 187 10.03 -10.48 11.97
CA ALA A 187 8.75 -10.47 11.27
C ALA A 187 8.92 -10.17 9.77
N ARG A 188 9.72 -9.17 9.42
CA ARG A 188 10.03 -8.82 8.03
C ARG A 188 10.80 -9.90 7.28
N SER A 189 11.79 -10.51 7.94
CA SER A 189 12.60 -11.58 7.36
C SER A 189 11.76 -12.82 7.07
N ARG A 190 10.85 -13.19 8.00
CA ARG A 190 9.90 -14.28 7.81
C ARG A 190 9.02 -14.03 6.61
N LEU A 191 8.37 -12.85 6.55
CA LEU A 191 7.52 -12.47 5.42
C LEU A 191 8.30 -12.54 4.11
N MET A 192 9.50 -11.97 4.05
CA MET A 192 10.33 -11.98 2.84
C MET A 192 10.67 -13.41 2.37
N SER A 193 10.90 -14.33 3.30
CA SER A 193 11.13 -15.74 2.99
C SER A 193 9.88 -16.41 2.40
N GLU A 194 8.74 -16.21 3.07
CA GLU A 194 7.45 -16.77 2.67
C GLU A 194 6.91 -16.15 1.37
N LEU A 195 7.30 -14.91 1.05
CA LEU A 195 6.91 -14.21 -0.17
C LEU A 195 7.62 -14.76 -1.43
N GLN A 196 8.79 -15.42 -1.30
CA GLN A 196 9.60 -15.85 -2.47
C GLN A 196 8.83 -16.68 -3.51
N PRO A 197 8.07 -17.73 -3.13
CA PRO A 197 7.31 -18.52 -4.11
C PRO A 197 6.22 -17.70 -4.81
N HIS A 198 5.57 -16.77 -4.09
CA HIS A 198 4.57 -15.87 -4.66
C HIS A 198 5.20 -14.86 -5.62
N TRP A 199 6.40 -14.37 -5.28
CA TRP A 199 7.19 -13.49 -6.15
C TRP A 199 7.57 -14.16 -7.45
N ALA A 200 8.16 -15.37 -7.38
CA ALA A 200 8.54 -16.13 -8.56
C ALA A 200 7.31 -16.41 -9.44
N GLY A 201 6.23 -16.93 -8.87
CA GLY A 201 5.01 -17.24 -9.61
C GLY A 201 4.31 -16.02 -10.21
N ALA A 202 4.32 -14.85 -9.54
CA ALA A 202 3.74 -13.63 -10.09
C ALA A 202 4.59 -13.08 -11.24
N ARG A 203 5.91 -13.03 -11.07
CA ARG A 203 6.86 -12.61 -12.08
C ARG A 203 6.74 -13.45 -13.36
N ASP A 204 6.75 -14.77 -13.21
CA ASP A 204 6.70 -15.70 -14.33
C ASP A 204 5.34 -15.64 -15.06
N SER A 205 4.23 -15.57 -14.31
CA SER A 205 2.88 -15.43 -14.88
C SER A 205 2.68 -14.14 -15.67
N LEU A 206 3.43 -13.09 -15.37
CA LEU A 206 3.36 -11.79 -16.04
C LEU A 206 4.43 -11.62 -17.13
N GLY A 207 5.30 -12.62 -17.34
CA GLY A 207 6.44 -12.51 -18.26
C GLY A 207 7.41 -11.38 -17.87
N ALA A 208 7.54 -11.09 -16.57
CA ALA A 208 8.49 -10.10 -16.09
C ALA A 208 9.91 -10.67 -16.06
N VAL A 209 10.91 -9.78 -16.13
CA VAL A 209 12.33 -10.18 -16.12
C VAL A 209 12.68 -10.97 -14.84
N GLY A 210 13.64 -11.88 -14.93
CA GLY A 210 14.07 -12.79 -13.87
C GLY A 210 14.77 -12.13 -12.68
N ALA A 211 14.29 -10.98 -12.21
CA ALA A 211 14.87 -10.28 -11.10
C ALA A 211 14.75 -11.05 -9.76
N SER A 212 15.82 -11.07 -8.99
CA SER A 212 15.82 -11.56 -7.62
C SER A 212 15.32 -10.49 -6.66
N MET A 213 14.69 -10.93 -5.56
CA MET A 213 14.24 -10.09 -4.47
C MET A 213 14.87 -10.57 -3.17
N SER A 214 15.56 -9.69 -2.43
CA SER A 214 16.22 -10.03 -1.18
C SER A 214 16.00 -8.96 -0.12
N PHE A 215 16.24 -9.32 1.14
CA PHE A 215 16.04 -8.47 2.31
C PHE A 215 17.38 -8.07 2.94
N PHE A 216 17.61 -6.78 3.06
CA PHE A 216 18.67 -6.18 3.87
C PHE A 216 18.05 -5.62 5.15
N GLN A 217 18.50 -6.11 6.31
CA GLN A 217 17.88 -5.79 7.61
C GLN A 217 18.14 -4.35 8.12
N GLY A 218 19.11 -3.64 7.53
CA GLY A 218 19.49 -2.29 7.92
C GLY A 218 20.81 -2.19 8.67
N TRP A 219 21.49 -3.33 8.87
CA TRP A 219 22.87 -3.46 9.37
C TRP A 219 23.49 -4.76 8.88
N SER A 220 24.83 -4.95 9.09
CA SER A 220 25.50 -6.20 8.69
C SER A 220 24.95 -7.40 9.47
N ARG A 221 24.79 -8.51 8.76
CA ARG A 221 24.35 -9.80 9.36
C ARG A 221 25.40 -10.43 10.28
N ASP A 222 26.66 -9.98 10.20
CA ASP A 222 27.76 -10.46 11.04
C ASP A 222 27.64 -9.97 12.50
N PHE A 223 26.73 -9.01 12.76
CA PHE A 223 26.54 -8.40 14.06
C PHE A 223 25.09 -8.43 14.50
N THR A 224 24.87 -8.54 15.81
CA THR A 224 23.57 -8.25 16.41
C THR A 224 23.25 -6.76 16.28
N LEU A 225 22.00 -6.38 16.49
CA LEU A 225 21.64 -4.96 16.49
C LEU A 225 22.36 -4.21 17.60
N ALA A 226 22.52 -4.81 18.79
CA ALA A 226 23.26 -4.23 19.90
C ALA A 226 24.72 -3.93 19.54
N GLN A 227 25.43 -4.92 18.98
CA GLN A 227 26.82 -4.74 18.53
C GLN A 227 26.94 -3.70 17.44
N SER A 228 25.95 -3.63 16.54
CA SER A 228 25.93 -2.65 15.46
C SER A 228 25.74 -1.22 15.98
N LEU A 229 24.88 -1.01 16.96
CA LEU A 229 24.66 0.30 17.59
C LEU A 229 25.92 0.74 18.36
N GLU A 230 26.54 -0.17 19.10
CA GLU A 230 27.78 0.12 19.84
C GLU A 230 28.93 0.54 18.91
N ARG A 231 29.16 -0.22 17.84
CA ARG A 231 30.22 0.07 16.85
C ARG A 231 30.03 1.40 16.14
N HIS A 232 28.78 1.82 15.93
CA HIS A 232 28.47 3.07 15.22
C HIS A 232 28.20 4.25 16.14
N ARG A 233 28.35 4.10 17.48
CA ARG A 233 27.97 5.12 18.46
C ARG A 233 28.66 6.46 18.21
N LEU A 234 29.97 6.48 18.00
CA LEU A 234 30.72 7.71 17.71
C LEU A 234 30.23 8.38 16.43
N HIS A 235 30.03 7.61 15.38
CA HIS A 235 29.48 8.12 14.12
C HIS A 235 28.05 8.66 14.27
N ASP A 236 27.21 8.00 15.08
CA ASP A 236 25.87 8.45 15.38
C ASP A 236 25.86 9.76 16.19
N GLN A 237 26.82 9.92 17.12
CA GLN A 237 27.02 11.15 17.90
C GLN A 237 27.43 12.32 17.00
N GLU A 238 28.38 12.11 16.09
CA GLU A 238 28.80 13.12 15.14
C GLU A 238 27.67 13.60 14.23
N ARG A 239 26.77 12.69 13.85
CA ARG A 239 25.64 12.97 12.95
C ARG A 239 24.36 13.39 13.65
N GLY A 240 24.23 13.17 14.95
CA GLY A 240 22.99 13.37 15.71
C GLY A 240 21.86 12.43 15.28
N LEU A 241 22.17 11.28 14.67
CA LEU A 241 21.19 10.35 14.10
C LEU A 241 21.65 8.90 14.19
N THR A 242 20.73 7.99 14.48
CA THR A 242 20.96 6.54 14.43
C THR A 242 21.16 6.08 12.99
N SER A 243 22.34 5.59 12.65
CA SER A 243 22.73 5.18 11.29
C SER A 243 22.36 3.74 10.96
N MET A 244 22.27 2.85 11.95
CA MET A 244 22.00 1.42 11.79
C MET A 244 20.72 1.00 12.49
N GLY A 245 20.02 0.01 11.91
CA GLY A 245 18.81 -0.56 12.52
C GLY A 245 17.65 -0.78 11.54
N PRO A 246 16.55 -1.38 12.01
CA PRO A 246 15.41 -1.77 11.18
C PRO A 246 14.68 -0.60 10.49
N HIS A 247 14.93 0.64 10.82
CA HIS A 247 14.45 1.82 10.08
C HIS A 247 15.24 2.06 8.78
N ARG A 248 16.38 1.39 8.59
CA ARG A 248 17.25 1.42 7.40
C ARG A 248 17.11 0.18 6.53
N PHE A 249 16.21 -0.74 6.85
CA PHE A 249 16.03 -1.95 6.04
C PHE A 249 15.71 -1.65 4.57
N GLU A 250 15.99 -2.61 3.68
CA GLU A 250 15.72 -2.46 2.25
C GLU A 250 15.27 -3.79 1.65
N VAL A 251 14.36 -3.69 0.69
CA VAL A 251 14.02 -4.77 -0.24
C VAL A 251 14.82 -4.53 -1.51
N LEU A 252 15.82 -5.35 -1.74
CA LEU A 252 16.72 -5.23 -2.87
C LEU A 252 16.19 -6.02 -4.06
N LEU A 253 16.09 -5.37 -5.21
CA LEU A 253 15.72 -5.97 -6.48
C LEU A 253 16.96 -5.96 -7.39
N ARG A 254 17.42 -7.14 -7.83
CA ARG A 254 18.62 -7.30 -8.62
C ARG A 254 18.38 -8.22 -9.82
N LEU A 255 19.02 -7.89 -10.92
CA LEU A 255 19.12 -8.73 -12.12
C LEU A 255 20.62 -8.81 -12.47
N ASP A 256 21.15 -10.04 -12.55
CA ASP A 256 22.57 -10.30 -12.79
C ASP A 256 23.51 -9.49 -11.87
N GLY A 257 23.16 -9.43 -10.57
CA GLY A 257 23.90 -8.71 -9.53
C GLY A 257 23.74 -7.19 -9.52
N ARG A 258 23.15 -6.58 -10.56
CA ARG A 258 22.95 -5.13 -10.70
C ARG A 258 21.57 -4.70 -10.19
N ALA A 259 21.45 -3.48 -9.68
CA ALA A 259 20.17 -2.93 -9.24
C ALA A 259 19.23 -2.74 -10.46
N VAL A 260 18.02 -3.31 -10.40
CA VAL A 260 17.07 -3.27 -11.52
C VAL A 260 16.69 -1.86 -11.96
N ARG A 261 16.69 -0.89 -11.03
CA ARG A 261 16.39 0.52 -11.34
C ARG A 261 17.38 1.16 -12.33
N GLU A 262 18.59 0.60 -12.44
CA GLU A 262 19.69 1.15 -13.25
C GLU A 262 19.71 0.58 -14.66
N ILE A 263 19.09 -0.59 -14.86
CA ILE A 263 19.21 -1.35 -16.12
C ILE A 263 17.89 -1.61 -16.83
N LEU A 264 16.74 -1.49 -16.14
CA LEU A 264 15.45 -1.79 -16.74
C LEU A 264 14.77 -0.55 -17.31
N SER A 265 14.11 -0.75 -18.46
CA SER A 265 13.21 0.24 -19.03
C SER A 265 11.99 0.49 -18.10
N ARG A 266 11.32 1.64 -18.25
CA ARG A 266 10.10 1.95 -17.49
C ARG A 266 9.02 0.88 -17.61
N GLY A 267 8.82 0.33 -18.82
CA GLY A 267 7.87 -0.76 -19.05
C GLY A 267 8.21 -2.02 -18.26
N GLN A 268 9.49 -2.40 -18.21
CA GLN A 268 9.96 -3.53 -17.42
C GLN A 268 9.84 -3.27 -15.92
N GLN A 269 10.14 -2.05 -15.45
CA GLN A 269 9.96 -1.64 -14.06
C GLN A 269 8.48 -1.64 -13.63
N LYS A 270 7.56 -1.23 -14.52
CA LYS A 270 6.11 -1.35 -14.29
C LYS A 270 5.72 -2.80 -14.09
N LEU A 271 6.16 -3.67 -14.96
CA LEU A 271 5.83 -5.09 -14.90
C LEU A 271 6.34 -5.74 -13.61
N LEU A 272 7.55 -5.40 -13.15
CA LEU A 272 8.06 -5.82 -11.85
C LEU A 272 7.23 -5.24 -10.69
N GLY A 273 6.85 -3.98 -10.76
CA GLY A 273 5.99 -3.36 -9.76
C GLY A 273 4.62 -4.04 -9.65
N VAL A 274 4.03 -4.40 -10.80
CA VAL A 274 2.80 -5.19 -10.87
C VAL A 274 3.01 -6.58 -10.26
N ALA A 275 4.11 -7.26 -10.61
CA ALA A 275 4.46 -8.57 -10.03
C ALA A 275 4.62 -8.49 -8.49
N MET A 276 5.25 -7.43 -7.97
CA MET A 276 5.34 -7.19 -6.53
C MET A 276 3.95 -7.05 -5.88
N ALA A 277 3.04 -6.29 -6.50
CA ALA A 277 1.68 -6.09 -6.01
C ALA A 277 0.89 -7.41 -6.01
N VAL A 278 0.95 -8.17 -7.09
CA VAL A 278 0.28 -9.48 -7.21
C VAL A 278 0.84 -10.49 -6.21
N ALA A 279 2.17 -10.61 -6.10
CA ALA A 279 2.82 -11.50 -5.14
C ALA A 279 2.37 -11.22 -3.72
N MET A 280 2.33 -9.94 -3.34
CA MET A 280 1.89 -9.50 -2.02
C MET A 280 0.41 -9.80 -1.77
N THR A 281 -0.45 -9.60 -2.76
CA THR A 281 -1.87 -9.91 -2.65
C THR A 281 -2.08 -11.41 -2.46
N ARG A 282 -1.37 -12.26 -3.22
CA ARG A 282 -1.39 -13.74 -3.07
C ARG A 282 -0.94 -14.16 -1.67
N TYR A 283 0.18 -13.60 -1.22
CA TYR A 283 0.72 -13.90 0.10
C TYR A 283 -0.26 -13.55 1.22
N ILE A 284 -0.82 -12.33 1.23
CA ILE A 284 -1.78 -11.90 2.25
C ILE A 284 -3.05 -12.75 2.21
N ALA A 285 -3.56 -13.07 1.03
CA ALA A 285 -4.73 -13.92 0.88
C ALA A 285 -4.54 -15.30 1.54
N GLN A 286 -3.35 -15.87 1.40
CA GLN A 286 -3.01 -17.16 2.00
C GLN A 286 -2.72 -17.05 3.51
N ALA A 287 -1.85 -16.12 3.92
CA ALA A 287 -1.36 -16.01 5.29
C ALA A 287 -2.42 -15.46 6.26
N ALA A 288 -3.14 -14.41 5.86
CA ALA A 288 -4.16 -13.78 6.69
C ALA A 288 -5.56 -14.36 6.45
N ARG A 289 -5.74 -15.28 5.50
CA ARG A 289 -7.04 -15.79 5.04
C ARG A 289 -8.04 -14.68 4.68
N ARG A 290 -7.51 -13.54 4.23
CA ARG A 290 -8.28 -12.34 3.87
C ARG A 290 -7.71 -11.80 2.56
N THR A 291 -8.50 -11.85 1.50
CA THR A 291 -8.07 -11.33 0.20
C THR A 291 -8.30 -9.82 0.16
N PRO A 292 -7.26 -9.01 -0.08
CA PRO A 292 -7.42 -7.56 -0.27
C PRO A 292 -8.27 -7.23 -1.49
N THR A 293 -9.09 -6.18 -1.42
CA THR A 293 -9.70 -5.57 -2.61
C THR A 293 -8.60 -4.98 -3.48
N LEU A 294 -8.59 -5.29 -4.77
CA LEU A 294 -7.59 -4.83 -5.72
C LEU A 294 -8.17 -3.76 -6.64
N LEU A 295 -7.55 -2.60 -6.64
CA LEU A 295 -7.88 -1.47 -7.50
C LEU A 295 -6.90 -1.43 -8.68
N LEU A 296 -7.43 -1.32 -9.90
CA LEU A 296 -6.64 -1.21 -11.13
C LEU A 296 -7.00 0.10 -11.82
N ASP A 297 -6.08 1.05 -11.84
CA ASP A 297 -6.28 2.35 -12.49
C ASP A 297 -5.77 2.29 -13.93
N ASP A 298 -6.69 2.19 -14.87
CA ASP A 298 -6.49 2.17 -16.33
C ASP A 298 -5.35 1.21 -16.79
N PRO A 299 -5.44 -0.09 -16.49
CA PRO A 299 -4.37 -1.04 -16.80
C PRO A 299 -4.04 -1.14 -18.28
N ALA A 300 -5.02 -0.90 -19.16
CA ALA A 300 -4.84 -0.96 -20.62
C ALA A 300 -4.05 0.23 -21.18
N ALA A 301 -4.02 1.37 -20.49
CA ALA A 301 -3.20 2.51 -20.92
C ALA A 301 -1.70 2.30 -20.65
N GLU A 302 -1.35 1.35 -19.78
CA GLU A 302 0.00 1.20 -19.25
C GLU A 302 0.71 -0.10 -19.68
N LEU A 303 -0.06 -1.11 -20.06
CA LEU A 303 0.41 -2.42 -20.48
C LEU A 303 -0.12 -2.73 -21.90
N ASP A 304 0.65 -3.48 -22.67
CA ASP A 304 0.14 -4.04 -23.90
C ASP A 304 -1.01 -5.05 -23.65
N ILE A 305 -1.74 -5.40 -24.70
CA ILE A 305 -2.93 -6.27 -24.60
C ILE A 305 -2.57 -7.59 -23.92
N ALA A 306 -1.49 -8.26 -24.34
CA ALA A 306 -1.10 -9.57 -23.82
C ALA A 306 -0.77 -9.51 -22.31
N ARG A 307 -0.06 -8.46 -21.87
CA ARG A 307 0.28 -8.24 -20.46
C ARG A 307 -0.93 -7.84 -19.62
N THR A 308 -1.84 -7.06 -20.22
CA THR A 308 -3.12 -6.72 -19.57
C THR A 308 -3.96 -7.98 -19.36
N GLU A 309 -4.07 -8.85 -20.36
CA GLU A 309 -4.75 -10.15 -20.25
C GLU A 309 -4.10 -11.05 -19.20
N ALA A 310 -2.76 -11.14 -19.19
CA ALA A 310 -2.03 -11.90 -18.18
C ALA A 310 -2.28 -11.38 -16.77
N LEU A 311 -2.21 -10.06 -16.56
CA LEU A 311 -2.53 -9.42 -15.26
C LEU A 311 -3.96 -9.76 -14.84
N LEU A 312 -4.93 -9.54 -15.71
CA LEU A 312 -6.35 -9.78 -15.39
C LEU A 312 -6.63 -11.26 -15.14
N GLY A 313 -6.00 -12.17 -15.89
CA GLY A 313 -6.06 -13.61 -15.63
C GLY A 313 -5.54 -13.97 -14.23
N VAL A 314 -4.39 -13.44 -13.88
CA VAL A 314 -3.76 -13.66 -12.56
C VAL A 314 -4.63 -13.11 -11.42
N VAL A 315 -5.12 -11.88 -11.53
CA VAL A 315 -5.88 -11.24 -10.43
C VAL A 315 -7.28 -11.83 -10.26
N ARG A 316 -7.92 -12.32 -11.34
CA ARG A 316 -9.19 -13.09 -11.24
C ARG A 316 -9.01 -14.37 -10.42
N GLY A 317 -7.90 -15.07 -10.63
CA GLY A 317 -7.57 -16.29 -9.87
C GLY A 317 -7.36 -16.08 -8.37
N LEU A 318 -7.24 -14.83 -7.92
CA LEU A 318 -7.05 -14.50 -6.49
C LEU A 318 -8.34 -14.56 -5.66
N GLY A 319 -9.53 -14.60 -6.27
CA GLY A 319 -10.80 -14.48 -5.55
C GLY A 319 -10.97 -13.11 -4.87
N ALA A 320 -10.22 -12.11 -5.28
CA ALA A 320 -10.29 -10.74 -4.79
C ALA A 320 -11.47 -9.98 -5.42
N GLN A 321 -12.04 -9.03 -4.67
CA GLN A 321 -12.86 -8.00 -5.32
C GLN A 321 -11.93 -7.13 -6.19
N LEU A 322 -12.33 -6.96 -7.46
CA LEU A 322 -11.64 -6.11 -8.42
C LEU A 322 -12.48 -4.87 -8.71
N VAL A 323 -11.86 -3.69 -8.66
CA VAL A 323 -12.44 -2.44 -9.15
C VAL A 323 -11.48 -1.85 -10.16
N VAL A 324 -11.90 -1.83 -11.42
CA VAL A 324 -11.06 -1.49 -12.57
C VAL A 324 -11.60 -0.23 -13.22
N THR A 325 -10.73 0.72 -13.52
CA THR A 325 -11.10 1.87 -14.37
C THR A 325 -10.65 1.63 -15.81
N ALA A 326 -11.43 2.11 -16.76
CA ALA A 326 -11.09 2.09 -18.17
C ALA A 326 -11.66 3.31 -18.89
N LEU A 327 -11.03 3.70 -20.00
CA LEU A 327 -11.56 4.74 -20.87
C LEU A 327 -12.87 4.26 -21.51
N ARG A 328 -12.84 3.06 -22.08
CA ARG A 328 -14.00 2.40 -22.70
C ARG A 328 -14.06 0.95 -22.22
N PRO A 329 -15.27 0.43 -21.93
CA PRO A 329 -15.46 -0.95 -21.49
C PRO A 329 -14.82 -1.98 -22.43
N GLU A 330 -14.96 -1.78 -23.74
CA GLU A 330 -14.53 -2.71 -24.78
C GLU A 330 -13.01 -2.82 -24.91
N GLN A 331 -12.27 -1.84 -24.41
CA GLN A 331 -10.80 -1.79 -24.49
C GLN A 331 -10.11 -2.60 -23.40
N THR A 332 -10.86 -3.10 -22.44
CA THR A 332 -10.28 -3.84 -21.31
C THR A 332 -10.73 -5.30 -21.39
N PRO A 333 -9.81 -6.28 -21.54
CA PRO A 333 -10.13 -7.69 -21.67
C PRO A 333 -10.59 -8.31 -20.34
N LEU A 334 -11.57 -7.69 -19.70
CA LEU A 334 -12.10 -8.08 -18.39
C LEU A 334 -13.12 -9.22 -18.45
N GLY A 335 -13.60 -9.61 -19.64
CA GLY A 335 -14.81 -10.41 -19.78
C GLY A 335 -16.05 -9.62 -19.33
N MET A 336 -17.10 -10.29 -18.89
CA MET A 336 -18.31 -9.61 -18.41
C MET A 336 -18.12 -9.11 -16.95
N PRO A 337 -18.10 -7.79 -16.70
CA PRO A 337 -18.13 -7.24 -15.35
C PRO A 337 -19.48 -7.56 -14.65
N ASN A 338 -19.43 -7.77 -13.34
CA ASN A 338 -20.63 -8.00 -12.53
C ASN A 338 -21.40 -6.68 -12.26
N ALA A 339 -20.66 -5.57 -12.21
CA ALA A 339 -21.23 -4.22 -12.15
C ALA A 339 -20.45 -3.26 -13.04
N VAL A 340 -21.16 -2.39 -13.75
CA VAL A 340 -20.58 -1.37 -14.62
C VAL A 340 -21.11 -0.01 -14.17
N PHE A 341 -20.18 0.94 -14.02
CA PHE A 341 -20.47 2.32 -13.69
C PHE A 341 -19.89 3.23 -14.77
N HIS A 342 -20.64 4.21 -15.16
CA HIS A 342 -20.17 5.27 -16.06
C HIS A 342 -20.01 6.57 -15.31
N VAL A 343 -18.89 7.25 -15.52
CA VAL A 343 -18.56 8.52 -14.90
C VAL A 343 -18.46 9.58 -15.96
N GLU A 344 -19.31 10.59 -15.86
CA GLU A 344 -19.32 11.75 -16.75
C GLU A 344 -19.41 13.02 -15.93
N GLN A 345 -18.46 13.94 -16.12
CA GLN A 345 -18.42 15.25 -15.45
C GLN A 345 -18.65 15.19 -13.92
N GLY A 346 -18.05 14.20 -13.26
CA GLY A 346 -18.19 14.01 -11.82
C GLY A 346 -19.50 13.36 -11.36
N LYS A 347 -20.37 12.98 -12.26
CA LYS A 347 -21.60 12.22 -11.98
C LYS A 347 -21.40 10.76 -12.29
N VAL A 348 -21.91 9.89 -11.43
CA VAL A 348 -21.77 8.43 -11.56
C VAL A 348 -23.14 7.82 -11.82
N LYS A 349 -23.23 6.95 -12.84
CA LYS A 349 -24.43 6.20 -13.20
C LYS A 349 -24.08 4.71 -13.28
N ARG A 350 -24.91 3.85 -12.72
CA ARG A 350 -24.82 2.40 -12.94
C ARG A 350 -25.47 2.09 -14.30
N LEU A 351 -24.80 1.25 -15.11
CA LEU A 351 -25.27 0.76 -16.41
C LEU A 351 -25.96 -0.59 -16.27
#